data_bebcfb6001a8ba6cbb9c417aa2d7b96e
#
_entry.id   bebcfb6001a8ba6cbb9c417aa2d7b96e
#
_cell.length_a   1.000
_cell.length_b   1.000
_cell.length_c   1.000
_cell.angle_alpha   90.00
_cell.angle_beta   90.00
_cell.angle_gamma   90.00
#
_symmetry.space_group_name_H-M   'P 1'
#
loop_
_entity.id
_entity.type
_entity.pdbx_description
1 polymer ?
#
loop_
_entity_poly.entity_id
_entity_poly.type
_entity_poly.pdbx_seq_one_letter_code
_entity_poly.pdbx_strand_id
1 'polypeptide(L)' 'MERVHKREYYTVKRLRLLEYLTNRGFTADKTIPDPENPKYKWWLFKNTPELEEAITGYFSGKM' A
#
# COMPACT_ATOMS: atom_id res chain seq x y z
N MET A 1 20.75 7.72 -9.23
CA MET A 1 20.35 7.43 -9.09
C MET A 1 19.70 7.00 -8.78
N GLU A 2 19.38 6.71 -8.61
CA GLU A 2 18.82 6.33 -8.38
C GLU A 2 18.25 5.74 -7.87
N ARG A 3 17.86 5.50 -7.65
CA ARG A 3 17.29 5.05 -7.08
C ARG A 3 16.72 4.36 -7.12
N VAL A 4 16.57 4.09 -7.09
CA VAL A 4 15.95 3.51 -7.11
C VAL A 4 15.19 2.84 -7.70
N HIS A 5 14.99 2.30 -7.34
CA HIS A 5 14.14 1.70 -8.10
C HIS A 5 12.89 1.51 -7.56
N LYS A 6 11.87 1.73 -8.28
CA LYS A 6 10.62 1.60 -7.77
C LYS A 6 10.19 0.21 -7.87
N ARG A 7 9.55 -0.27 -6.85
CA ARG A 7 8.93 -1.54 -6.93
C ARG A 7 7.69 -1.44 -7.75
N GLU A 8 7.37 -2.53 -8.40
CA GLU A 8 6.17 -2.57 -9.20
C GLU A 8 4.93 -2.51 -8.33
N TYR A 9 4.99 -3.04 -7.14
CA TYR A 9 3.86 -3.06 -6.22
C TYR A 9 4.27 -2.52 -4.87
N TYR A 10 3.33 -1.83 -4.25
CA TYR A 10 3.48 -1.42 -2.86
C TYR A 10 2.68 -2.38 -1.99
N THR A 11 3.32 -2.93 -0.97
CA THR A 11 2.70 -3.92 -0.10
C THR A 11 2.04 -3.22 1.08
N VAL A 12 0.75 -3.41 1.23
CA VAL A 12 0.00 -2.88 2.36
C VAL A 12 -0.27 -4.02 3.32
N LYS A 13 0.24 -3.90 4.53
CA LYS A 13 0.11 -4.94 5.54
C LYS A 13 -0.87 -4.59 6.63
N ARG A 14 -1.27 -3.34 6.72
CA ARG A 14 -2.15 -2.89 7.78
C ARG A 14 -3.52 -2.60 7.25
N LEU A 15 -4.51 -3.05 8.00
CA LEU A 15 -5.89 -2.87 7.60
C LEU A 15 -6.26 -1.39 7.54
N ARG A 16 -5.73 -0.61 8.47
CA ARG A 16 -6.06 0.82 8.48
C ARG A 16 -5.59 1.53 7.22
N LEU A 17 -4.39 1.19 6.78
CA LEU A 17 -3.88 1.78 5.56
C LEU A 17 -4.71 1.30 4.37
N LEU A 18 -5.09 0.04 4.39
CA LEU A 18 -5.93 -0.49 3.32
C LEU A 18 -7.23 0.30 3.24
N GLU A 19 -7.87 0.54 4.38
CA GLU A 19 -9.13 1.29 4.40
C GLU A 19 -8.93 2.71 3.90
N TYR A 20 -7.84 3.33 4.30
CA TYR A 20 -7.55 4.69 3.87
C TYR A 20 -7.42 4.74 2.34
N LEU A 21 -6.69 3.80 1.78
CA LEU A 21 -6.48 3.79 0.33
C LEU A 21 -7.76 3.44 -0.40
N THR A 22 -8.53 2.51 0.13
CA THR A 22 -9.80 2.14 -0.49
C THR A 22 -10.75 3.33 -0.52
N ASN A 23 -10.77 4.09 0.55
CA ASN A 23 -11.64 5.26 0.61
C ASN A 23 -11.23 6.33 -0.38
N ARG A 24 -10.00 6.30 -0.82
CA ARG A 24 -9.53 7.25 -1.82
C ARG A 24 -9.68 6.74 -3.24
N GLY A 25 -10.26 5.57 -3.39
CA GLY A 25 -10.50 5.03 -4.71
C GLY A 25 -9.47 4.07 -5.23
N PHE A 26 -8.48 3.75 -4.41
CA PHE A 26 -7.49 2.77 -4.83
C PHE A 26 -7.99 1.36 -4.54
N THR A 27 -7.61 0.42 -5.40
CA THR A 27 -7.95 -0.97 -5.19
C THR A 27 -6.69 -1.80 -5.26
N ALA A 28 -6.67 -2.85 -4.47
CA ALA A 28 -5.54 -3.76 -4.48
C ALA A 28 -5.57 -4.58 -5.76
N ASP A 29 -4.41 -4.68 -6.38
CA ASP A 29 -4.28 -5.46 -7.59
C ASP A 29 -4.21 -6.94 -7.28
N LYS A 30 -3.57 -7.27 -6.18
CA LYS A 30 -3.42 -8.64 -5.74
C LYS A 30 -3.53 -8.73 -4.23
N THR A 31 -3.88 -9.90 -3.76
CA THR A 31 -3.90 -10.18 -2.34
C THR A 31 -3.21 -11.51 -2.11
N ILE A 32 -2.26 -11.52 -1.19
CA ILE A 32 -1.55 -12.75 -0.88
C ILE A 32 -1.57 -12.97 0.63
N PRO A 33 -1.43 -14.21 1.08
CA PRO A 33 -1.36 -14.45 2.51
C PRO A 33 -0.05 -13.96 3.09
N ASP A 34 -0.12 -13.50 4.33
CA ASP A 34 1.08 -13.11 5.04
C ASP A 34 1.96 -14.33 5.24
N PRO A 35 3.21 -14.30 4.79
CA PRO A 35 4.07 -15.48 4.95
C PRO A 35 4.33 -15.87 6.39
N GLU A 36 4.29 -14.91 7.29
CA GLU A 36 4.56 -15.22 8.68
C GLU A 36 3.32 -15.57 9.46
N ASN A 37 2.18 -15.08 9.02
CA ASN A 37 0.95 -15.30 9.73
C ASN A 37 -0.20 -15.46 8.76
N PRO A 38 -0.54 -16.69 8.39
CA PRO A 38 -1.55 -16.90 7.33
C PRO A 38 -2.93 -16.36 7.66
N LYS A 39 -3.19 -16.00 8.90
CA LYS A 39 -4.45 -15.37 9.23
C LYS A 39 -4.59 -14.01 8.60
N TYR A 40 -3.48 -13.36 8.32
CA TYR A 40 -3.49 -12.02 7.77
C TYR A 40 -3.17 -12.06 6.31
N LYS A 41 -3.42 -10.96 5.64
CA LYS A 41 -3.16 -10.86 4.22
C LYS A 41 -2.39 -9.60 3.93
N TRP A 42 -1.66 -9.64 2.83
CA TRP A 42 -0.98 -8.48 2.29
C TRP A 42 -1.70 -8.10 1.02
N TRP A 43 -1.93 -6.80 0.85
CA TRP A 43 -2.56 -6.27 -0.35
C TRP A 43 -1.51 -5.56 -1.16
N LEU A 44 -1.44 -5.92 -2.44
CA LEU A 44 -0.44 -5.34 -3.33
C LEU A 44 -1.12 -4.35 -4.24
N PHE A 45 -0.74 -3.09 -4.10
CA PHE A 45 -1.27 -2.03 -4.94
C PHE A 45 -0.24 -1.66 -5.99
N LYS A 46 -0.72 -1.37 -7.19
CA LYS A 46 0.19 -0.91 -8.21
C LYS A 46 0.83 0.38 -7.77
N ASN A 47 2.15 0.44 -7.86
CA ASN A 47 2.89 1.57 -7.34
C ASN A 47 2.87 2.71 -8.35
N THR A 48 2.04 3.70 -8.09
CA THR A 48 1.89 4.86 -8.97
C THR A 48 2.20 6.12 -8.19
N PRO A 49 2.48 7.22 -8.89
CA PRO A 49 2.70 8.49 -8.17
C PRO A 49 1.52 8.90 -7.31
N GLU A 50 0.30 8.63 -7.77
CA GLU A 50 -0.88 8.94 -6.98
C GLU A 50 -0.91 8.13 -5.71
N LEU A 51 -0.55 6.87 -5.80
CA LEU A 51 -0.51 6.04 -4.60
C LEU A 51 0.55 6.53 -3.63
N GLU A 52 1.71 6.92 -4.14
CA GLU A 52 2.77 7.42 -3.29
C GLU A 52 2.33 8.69 -2.56
N GLU A 53 1.63 9.57 -3.25
CA GLU A 53 1.12 10.77 -2.62
C GLU A 53 0.12 10.44 -1.52
N ALA A 54 -0.76 9.49 -1.79
CA ALA A 54 -1.75 9.12 -0.79
C ALA A 54 -1.09 8.52 0.44
N ILE A 55 -0.09 7.70 0.24
CA ILE A 55 0.59 7.07 1.38
C ILE A 55 1.36 8.12 2.17
N THR A 56 2.03 9.03 1.48
CA THR A 56 2.73 10.10 2.16
C THR A 56 1.76 10.92 3.00
N GLY A 57 0.60 11.22 2.45
CA GLY A 57 -0.41 11.95 3.19
C GLY A 57 -0.89 11.19 4.42
N TYR A 58 -1.02 9.89 4.29
CA TYR A 58 -1.45 9.08 5.41
C TYR A 58 -0.46 9.15 6.57
N PHE A 59 0.83 9.05 6.26
CA PHE A 59 1.84 9.02 7.32
C PHE A 59 2.19 10.40 7.85
N SER A 60 2.04 11.44 7.05
CA SER A 60 2.41 12.75 7.55
C SER A 60 1.22 13.58 8.00
N GLY A 61 0.04 13.15 7.61
CA GLY A 61 -1.10 13.95 7.95
C GLY A 61 -1.66 13.67 9.29
N LYS A 62 -1.14 13.28 10.14
CA LYS A 62 -1.70 13.08 11.24
C LYS A 62 -1.94 14.02 11.97
N MET A 63 -2.33 14.52 12.03
CA MET A 63 -2.47 15.46 12.73
C MET A 63 -3.02 15.46 13.17
#